data_133ef295cfa642337049bc22cbfba491
#
_entry.id   133ef295cfa642337049bc22cbfba491
#
_cell.length_a   1.000
_cell.length_b   1.000
_cell.length_c   1.000
_cell.angle_alpha   90.00
_cell.angle_beta   90.00
_cell.angle_gamma   90.00
#
_symmetry.space_group_name_H-M   'P 1'
#
loop_
_entity.id
_entity.type
_entity.pdbx_description
1 polymer ?
#
loop_
_entity_poly.entity_id
_entity_poly.type
_entity_poly.pdbx_seq_one_letter_code
_entity_poly.pdbx_strand_id
1 'polypeptide(L)'
;MVDPLPLHIFTEEFSNNHIVAYSLEGQPIYWTEMQERLDYWKAKLQGVSQIKVAVYHNDAIEFLCILSVLWSLKKIPVIPENILKTTLKVVEEETDYFIGEFPKFKISHKTDVTKKLLSLNKETNDLALIIFTSGSSGKPKAVYKTFKQLNSELKILENHWGKLTKDTLTLGTVSHHHMFGLQFRLFWPFVSKAPFVNQNLVYLEQLQKLSKFKINLISSP
;
A
#
# COMPACT_ATOMS: atom_id res chain seq x y z
N MET A 1 14.98 13.63 21.39
CA MET A 1 13.78 13.55 20.54
C MET A 1 13.66 12.11 20.06
N VAL A 2 12.53 11.47 20.27
CA VAL A 2 12.28 10.13 19.73
C VAL A 2 12.08 10.31 18.23
N ASP A 3 12.88 9.63 17.38
CA ASP A 3 12.69 9.66 15.94
C ASP A 3 11.24 9.26 15.59
N PRO A 4 10.55 10.01 14.74
CA PRO A 4 9.20 9.67 14.36
C PRO A 4 9.15 8.25 13.76
N LEU A 5 8.06 7.54 14.01
CA LEU A 5 7.88 6.20 13.45
C LEU A 5 7.78 6.28 11.92
N PRO A 6 8.37 5.32 11.17
CA PRO A 6 8.40 5.40 9.69
C PRO A 6 7.05 5.70 9.05
N LEU A 7 5.96 5.06 9.48
CA LEU A 7 4.62 5.30 8.91
C LEU A 7 4.00 6.67 9.28
N HIS A 8 4.66 7.47 10.12
CA HIS A 8 4.23 8.85 10.39
C HIS A 8 4.25 9.71 9.11
N ILE A 9 5.10 9.36 8.15
CA ILE A 9 5.22 10.05 6.86
C ILE A 9 3.90 10.13 6.07
N PHE A 10 2.97 9.22 6.29
CA PHE A 10 1.64 9.27 5.69
C PHE A 10 0.78 10.46 6.17
N THR A 11 1.27 11.20 7.18
CA THR A 11 0.66 12.43 7.69
C THR A 11 1.52 13.67 7.43
N GLU A 12 2.72 13.50 6.84
CA GLU A 12 3.61 14.61 6.49
C GLU A 12 3.24 15.20 5.13
N GLU A 13 3.49 16.49 4.99
CA GLU A 13 3.46 17.17 3.70
C GLU A 13 4.86 17.17 3.08
N PHE A 14 4.91 16.92 1.80
CA PHE A 14 6.12 17.05 0.99
C PHE A 14 6.10 18.40 0.26
N SER A 15 7.25 18.85 -0.20
CA SER A 15 7.28 19.99 -1.13
C SER A 15 6.56 19.64 -2.43
N ASN A 16 5.91 20.62 -3.04
CA ASN A 16 5.17 20.43 -4.29
C ASN A 16 5.98 19.75 -5.40
N ASN A 17 7.28 20.04 -5.45
CA ASN A 17 8.20 19.50 -6.45
C ASN A 17 8.82 18.15 -6.04
N HIS A 18 8.40 17.57 -4.92
CA HIS A 18 8.89 16.25 -4.52
C HIS A 18 8.40 15.18 -5.48
N ILE A 19 9.33 14.42 -6.05
CA ILE A 19 9.01 13.29 -6.92
C ILE A 19 8.76 12.08 -6.03
N VAL A 20 7.51 11.64 -5.99
CA VAL A 20 7.08 10.47 -5.21
C VAL A 20 7.37 9.18 -5.96
N ALA A 21 7.14 9.18 -7.27
CA ALA A 21 7.29 7.99 -8.09
C ALA A 21 7.66 8.35 -9.54
N TYR A 22 7.93 7.32 -10.32
CA TYR A 22 8.06 7.38 -11.77
C TYR A 22 7.15 6.35 -12.42
N SER A 23 6.66 6.66 -13.62
CA SER A 23 6.04 5.66 -14.49
C SER A 23 7.10 4.70 -15.06
N LEU A 24 6.66 3.59 -15.64
CA LEU A 24 7.57 2.67 -16.37
C LEU A 24 8.25 3.33 -17.58
N GLU A 25 7.70 4.43 -18.10
CA GLU A 25 8.28 5.26 -19.16
C GLU A 25 9.29 6.29 -18.63
N GLY A 26 9.51 6.33 -17.31
CA GLY A 26 10.43 7.26 -16.65
C GLY A 26 9.90 8.68 -16.52
N GLN A 27 8.57 8.87 -16.57
CA GLN A 27 7.93 10.15 -16.31
C GLN A 27 7.77 10.35 -14.80
N PRO A 28 8.15 11.50 -14.23
CA PRO A 28 8.01 11.76 -12.81
C PRO A 28 6.53 11.94 -12.43
N ILE A 29 6.19 11.49 -11.23
CA ILE A 29 4.91 11.72 -10.57
C ILE A 29 5.20 12.54 -9.32
N TYR A 30 4.67 13.76 -9.28
CA TYR A 30 4.95 14.71 -8.21
C TYR A 30 3.98 14.58 -7.03
N TRP A 31 4.38 15.14 -5.90
CA TRP A 31 3.54 15.19 -4.71
C TRP A 31 2.19 15.88 -4.95
N THR A 32 2.18 16.93 -5.76
CA THR A 32 0.94 17.63 -6.16
C THR A 32 -0.07 16.69 -6.81
N GLU A 33 0.39 15.81 -7.71
CA GLU A 33 -0.48 14.82 -8.35
C GLU A 33 -0.98 13.77 -7.35
N MET A 34 -0.15 13.40 -6.38
CA MET A 34 -0.59 12.51 -5.30
C MET A 34 -1.62 13.19 -4.39
N GLN A 35 -1.49 14.50 -4.10
CA GLN A 35 -2.48 15.26 -3.34
C GLN A 35 -3.86 15.27 -4.02
N GLU A 36 -3.92 15.50 -5.33
CA GLU A 36 -5.17 15.44 -6.11
C GLU A 36 -5.84 14.06 -5.99
N ARG A 37 -5.04 12.99 -6.03
CA ARG A 37 -5.55 11.61 -5.84
C ARG A 37 -6.01 11.36 -4.41
N LEU A 38 -5.31 11.88 -3.40
CA LEU A 38 -5.72 11.80 -2.01
C LEU A 38 -7.08 12.48 -1.79
N ASP A 39 -7.28 13.68 -2.35
CA ASP A 39 -8.55 14.40 -2.27
C ASP A 39 -9.69 13.66 -2.97
N TYR A 40 -9.43 13.11 -4.16
CA TYR A 40 -10.38 12.26 -4.88
C TYR A 40 -10.82 11.05 -4.03
N TRP A 41 -9.88 10.30 -3.48
CA TRP A 41 -10.19 9.12 -2.66
C TRP A 41 -10.85 9.50 -1.34
N LYS A 42 -10.49 10.62 -0.74
CA LYS A 42 -11.14 11.14 0.47
C LYS A 42 -12.61 11.46 0.21
N ALA A 43 -12.92 12.18 -0.86
CA ALA A 43 -14.30 12.46 -1.26
C ALA A 43 -15.12 11.18 -1.49
N LYS A 44 -14.49 10.16 -2.09
CA LYS A 44 -15.13 8.88 -2.41
C LYS A 44 -15.34 7.98 -1.19
N LEU A 45 -14.45 8.02 -0.21
CA LEU A 45 -14.43 7.09 0.92
C LEU A 45 -15.04 7.66 2.21
N GLN A 46 -15.18 8.98 2.35
CA GLN A 46 -15.68 9.60 3.57
C GLN A 46 -17.09 9.16 3.97
N GLY A 47 -17.94 8.77 3.00
CA GLY A 47 -19.30 8.28 3.22
C GLY A 47 -19.41 6.76 3.47
N VAL A 48 -18.31 6.03 3.36
CA VAL A 48 -18.30 4.58 3.54
C VAL A 48 -18.47 4.24 5.03
N SER A 49 -19.46 3.41 5.36
CA SER A 49 -19.75 3.02 6.75
C SER A 49 -18.90 1.85 7.24
N GLN A 50 -18.45 0.98 6.34
CA GLN A 50 -17.67 -0.22 6.66
C GLN A 50 -16.33 0.16 7.27
N ILE A 51 -15.93 -0.55 8.32
CA ILE A 51 -14.65 -0.36 9.00
C ILE A 51 -13.52 -1.06 8.21
N LYS A 52 -13.77 -2.27 7.72
CA LYS A 52 -12.85 -3.02 6.87
C LYS A 52 -13.21 -2.78 5.41
N VAL A 53 -12.21 -2.50 4.58
CA VAL A 53 -12.39 -2.17 3.16
C VAL A 53 -11.36 -2.95 2.35
N ALA A 54 -11.82 -3.81 1.44
CA ALA A 54 -10.93 -4.50 0.51
C ALA A 54 -10.36 -3.52 -0.51
N VAL A 55 -9.03 -3.58 -0.70
CA VAL A 55 -8.29 -2.67 -1.58
C VAL A 55 -7.46 -3.47 -2.56
N TYR A 56 -7.63 -3.19 -3.85
CA TYR A 56 -6.78 -3.72 -4.90
C TYR A 56 -6.62 -2.68 -6.01
N HIS A 57 -5.39 -2.31 -6.33
CA HIS A 57 -5.10 -1.37 -7.41
C HIS A 57 -3.69 -1.63 -7.96
N ASN A 58 -3.54 -1.78 -9.28
CA ASN A 58 -2.24 -2.08 -9.89
C ASN A 58 -1.28 -0.90 -9.88
N ASP A 59 -1.79 0.34 -9.91
CA ASP A 59 -0.99 1.54 -9.70
C ASP A 59 -0.69 1.71 -8.20
N ALA A 60 0.59 1.71 -7.85
CA ALA A 60 1.04 1.78 -6.46
C ALA A 60 0.79 3.15 -5.81
N ILE A 61 0.70 4.25 -6.59
CA ILE A 61 0.32 5.57 -6.08
C ILE A 61 -1.15 5.58 -5.69
N GLU A 62 -2.04 5.08 -6.56
CA GLU A 62 -3.47 4.96 -6.24
C GLU A 62 -3.67 4.09 -5.00
N PHE A 63 -2.97 2.95 -4.95
CA PHE A 63 -3.00 2.06 -3.80
C PHE A 63 -2.56 2.75 -2.51
N LEU A 64 -1.43 3.49 -2.51
CA LEU A 64 -0.98 4.28 -1.36
C LEU A 64 -1.98 5.35 -0.95
N CYS A 65 -2.56 6.06 -1.90
CA CYS A 65 -3.58 7.08 -1.62
C CYS A 65 -4.79 6.46 -0.94
N ILE A 66 -5.28 5.31 -1.42
CA ILE A 66 -6.41 4.60 -0.80
C ILE A 66 -6.05 4.19 0.63
N LEU A 67 -4.88 3.58 0.87
CA LEU A 67 -4.44 3.19 2.22
C LEU A 67 -4.36 4.40 3.16
N SER A 68 -3.75 5.50 2.70
CA SER A 68 -3.59 6.73 3.48
C SER A 68 -4.93 7.31 3.90
N VAL A 69 -5.89 7.38 2.96
CA VAL A 69 -7.24 7.86 3.21
C VAL A 69 -7.99 6.94 4.16
N LEU A 70 -7.95 5.63 3.97
CA LEU A 70 -8.59 4.66 4.87
C LEU A 70 -8.05 4.81 6.30
N TRP A 71 -6.75 4.94 6.48
CA TRP A 71 -6.15 5.18 7.79
C TRP A 71 -6.56 6.51 8.40
N SER A 72 -6.67 7.58 7.60
CA SER A 72 -7.16 8.88 8.07
C SER A 72 -8.62 8.83 8.54
N LEU A 73 -9.43 7.99 7.90
CA LEU A 73 -10.83 7.72 8.23
C LEU A 73 -11.01 6.62 9.29
N LYS A 74 -9.92 6.16 9.92
CA LYS A 74 -9.91 5.10 10.94
C LYS A 74 -10.48 3.78 10.44
N LYS A 75 -10.21 3.45 9.18
CA LYS A 75 -10.61 2.20 8.52
C LYS A 75 -9.43 1.26 8.36
N ILE A 76 -9.74 -0.02 8.20
CA ILE A 76 -8.77 -1.10 8.09
C ILE A 76 -8.75 -1.59 6.64
N PRO A 77 -7.66 -1.35 5.87
CA PRO A 77 -7.49 -1.95 4.57
C PRO A 77 -7.40 -3.47 4.65
N VAL A 78 -8.10 -4.16 3.76
CA VAL A 78 -8.01 -5.61 3.55
C VAL A 78 -7.40 -5.83 2.16
N ILE A 79 -6.23 -6.42 2.11
CA ILE A 79 -5.42 -6.52 0.88
C ILE A 79 -5.41 -7.97 0.41
N PRO A 80 -6.16 -8.33 -0.65
CA PRO A 80 -6.03 -9.62 -1.29
C PRO A 80 -4.72 -9.71 -2.08
N GLU A 81 -4.08 -10.89 -2.10
CA GLU A 81 -2.88 -11.11 -2.91
C GLU A 81 -3.15 -11.08 -4.42
N ASN A 82 -4.37 -11.39 -4.82
CA ASN A 82 -4.87 -11.37 -6.20
C ASN A 82 -6.39 -11.25 -6.22
N ILE A 83 -6.96 -11.08 -7.42
CA ILE A 83 -8.40 -10.92 -7.62
C ILE A 83 -9.08 -12.17 -8.19
N LEU A 84 -8.50 -13.34 -7.98
CA LEU A 84 -9.13 -14.60 -8.36
C LEU A 84 -10.37 -14.86 -7.53
N LYS A 85 -11.37 -15.47 -8.13
CA LYS A 85 -12.66 -15.76 -7.49
C LYS A 85 -12.52 -16.53 -6.16
N THR A 86 -11.55 -17.44 -6.11
CA THR A 86 -11.24 -18.23 -4.89
C THR A 86 -10.71 -17.35 -3.77
N THR A 87 -9.81 -16.40 -4.08
CA THR A 87 -9.28 -15.44 -3.11
C THR A 87 -10.36 -14.48 -2.63
N LEU A 88 -11.17 -13.93 -3.56
CA LEU A 88 -12.22 -12.97 -3.22
C LEU A 88 -13.28 -13.56 -2.31
N LYS A 89 -13.64 -14.85 -2.46
CA LYS A 89 -14.58 -15.53 -1.56
C LYS A 89 -14.09 -15.54 -0.10
N VAL A 90 -12.77 -15.67 0.12
CA VAL A 90 -12.20 -15.64 1.48
C VAL A 90 -12.11 -14.19 1.99
N VAL A 91 -11.84 -13.23 1.11
CA VAL A 91 -11.83 -11.79 1.45
C VAL A 91 -13.23 -11.32 1.87
N GLU A 92 -14.29 -11.84 1.26
CA GLU A 92 -15.69 -11.55 1.62
C GLU A 92 -16.05 -11.99 3.07
N GLU A 93 -15.27 -12.87 3.70
CA GLU A 93 -15.41 -13.20 5.13
C GLU A 93 -14.91 -12.07 6.05
N GLU A 94 -14.02 -11.20 5.53
CA GLU A 94 -13.45 -10.07 6.28
C GLU A 94 -14.18 -8.75 6.00
N THR A 95 -14.70 -8.56 4.80
CA THR A 95 -15.39 -7.31 4.40
C THR A 95 -16.36 -7.52 3.25
N ASP A 96 -17.40 -6.70 3.21
CA ASP A 96 -18.37 -6.61 2.11
C ASP A 96 -18.18 -5.35 1.24
N TYR A 97 -17.17 -4.53 1.50
CA TYR A 97 -16.89 -3.31 0.74
C TYR A 97 -15.53 -3.40 0.01
N PHE A 98 -15.57 -3.22 -1.31
CA PHE A 98 -14.44 -3.39 -2.22
C PHE A 98 -14.17 -2.09 -2.98
N ILE A 99 -12.91 -1.66 -3.05
CA ILE A 99 -12.50 -0.44 -3.76
C ILE A 99 -11.25 -0.66 -4.60
N GLY A 100 -11.26 -0.09 -5.80
CA GLY A 100 -10.17 -0.22 -6.77
C GLY A 100 -10.55 -1.12 -7.94
N GLU A 101 -9.60 -1.91 -8.44
CA GLU A 101 -9.70 -2.69 -9.67
C GLU A 101 -10.21 -4.12 -9.43
N PHE A 102 -11.39 -4.23 -8.81
CA PHE A 102 -12.04 -5.52 -8.67
C PHE A 102 -12.95 -5.85 -9.87
N PRO A 103 -13.02 -7.12 -10.30
CA PRO A 103 -14.01 -7.53 -11.28
C PRO A 103 -15.43 -7.19 -10.75
N LYS A 104 -16.35 -6.86 -11.65
CA LYS A 104 -17.76 -6.60 -11.27
C LYS A 104 -18.39 -7.89 -10.72
N PHE A 105 -18.30 -8.09 -9.41
CA PHE A 105 -19.11 -9.06 -8.68
C PHE A 105 -20.41 -8.38 -8.22
N LYS A 106 -21.51 -9.15 -8.16
CA LYS A 106 -22.64 -8.80 -7.32
C LYS A 106 -22.19 -8.95 -5.87
N ILE A 107 -21.71 -7.86 -5.28
CA ILE A 107 -21.38 -7.78 -3.86
C ILE A 107 -22.72 -7.81 -3.14
N SER A 108 -23.02 -8.87 -2.40
CA SER A 108 -24.18 -8.91 -1.52
C SER A 108 -23.86 -8.02 -0.32
N HIS A 109 -24.43 -6.82 -0.27
CA HIS A 109 -24.34 -5.96 0.91
C HIS A 109 -25.04 -6.65 2.08
N LYS A 110 -24.30 -7.38 2.90
CA LYS A 110 -24.77 -7.77 4.22
C LYS A 110 -24.56 -6.59 5.15
N THR A 111 -25.64 -5.86 5.40
CA THR A 111 -25.71 -4.83 6.44
C THR A 111 -25.80 -5.51 7.80
N ASP A 112 -24.65 -5.81 8.39
CA ASP A 112 -24.57 -6.07 9.83
C ASP A 112 -23.46 -5.23 10.43
N VAL A 113 -23.88 -4.06 10.93
CA VAL A 113 -22.99 -3.06 11.49
C VAL A 113 -22.91 -3.23 12.99
N THR A 114 -21.97 -4.00 13.47
CA THR A 114 -21.53 -3.85 14.86
C THR A 114 -20.48 -2.75 14.91
N LYS A 115 -20.97 -1.53 15.15
CA LYS A 115 -20.13 -0.35 15.40
C LYS A 115 -19.34 -0.54 16.69
N LYS A 116 -18.04 -0.85 16.56
CA LYS A 116 -17.06 -0.50 17.57
C LYS A 116 -16.03 0.40 16.92
N LEU A 117 -16.19 1.70 17.11
CA LEU A 117 -15.21 2.73 16.71
C LEU A 117 -13.90 2.48 17.47
N LEU A 118 -12.92 1.94 16.78
CA LEU A 118 -11.54 1.86 17.28
C LEU A 118 -10.86 3.20 17.02
N SER A 119 -10.33 3.82 18.08
CA SER A 119 -9.46 4.99 17.95
C SER A 119 -8.10 4.50 17.43
N LEU A 120 -7.80 4.76 16.17
CA LEU A 120 -6.49 4.39 15.59
C LEU A 120 -5.44 5.40 16.06
N ASN A 121 -4.64 4.99 17.03
CA ASN A 121 -3.40 5.68 17.37
C ASN A 121 -2.26 4.95 16.64
N LYS A 122 -1.60 5.60 15.65
CA LYS A 122 -0.55 5.01 14.81
C LYS A 122 0.70 4.54 15.56
N GLU A 123 0.79 4.87 16.85
CA GLU A 123 1.87 4.42 17.73
C GLU A 123 1.57 3.11 18.45
N THR A 124 0.34 2.59 18.33
CA THR A 124 -0.17 1.49 19.16
C THR A 124 -0.21 0.15 18.45
N ASN A 125 -0.62 -0.87 19.21
CA ASN A 125 -0.96 -2.20 18.71
C ASN A 125 -2.24 -2.22 17.85
N ASP A 126 -2.75 -1.05 17.41
CA ASP A 126 -3.93 -0.97 16.58
C ASP A 126 -3.67 -1.64 15.22
N LEU A 127 -4.70 -2.33 14.74
CA LEU A 127 -4.65 -3.03 13.46
C LEU A 127 -4.50 -2.04 12.32
N ALA A 128 -3.39 -2.13 11.60
CA ALA A 128 -3.10 -1.27 10.46
C ALA A 128 -3.72 -1.79 9.17
N LEU A 129 -3.60 -3.10 8.93
CA LEU A 129 -4.14 -3.76 7.74
C LEU A 129 -4.30 -5.26 7.95
N ILE A 130 -5.10 -5.87 7.06
CA ILE A 130 -5.20 -7.32 6.89
C ILE A 130 -4.68 -7.63 5.49
N ILE A 131 -3.70 -8.51 5.37
CA ILE A 131 -3.17 -8.93 4.06
C ILE A 131 -3.31 -10.42 3.89
N PHE A 132 -3.80 -10.83 2.73
CA PHE A 132 -3.92 -12.23 2.38
C PHE A 132 -2.64 -12.75 1.76
N THR A 133 -2.23 -13.94 2.14
CA THR A 133 -1.07 -14.64 1.60
C THR A 133 -1.47 -16.03 1.13
N SER A 134 -0.78 -16.57 0.12
CA SER A 134 -0.93 -17.96 -0.30
C SER A 134 -0.52 -18.88 0.86
N GLY A 135 -1.48 -19.50 1.52
CA GLY A 135 -1.19 -20.49 2.56
C GLY A 135 -0.52 -21.75 1.96
N SER A 136 0.31 -22.43 2.73
CA SER A 136 0.94 -23.71 2.36
C SER A 136 -0.08 -24.80 1.96
N SER A 137 -1.33 -24.65 2.37
CA SER A 137 -2.47 -25.51 2.01
C SER A 137 -3.20 -25.10 0.73
N GLY A 138 -2.70 -24.09 0.00
CA GLY A 138 -3.33 -23.53 -1.20
C GLY A 138 -4.55 -22.64 -0.95
N LYS A 139 -5.00 -22.49 0.31
CA LYS A 139 -6.06 -21.54 0.68
C LYS A 139 -5.44 -20.21 1.15
N PRO A 140 -5.96 -19.07 0.67
CA PRO A 140 -5.49 -17.76 1.16
C PRO A 140 -5.68 -17.66 2.69
N LYS A 141 -4.65 -17.14 3.36
CA LYS A 141 -4.66 -16.93 4.82
C LYS A 141 -4.56 -15.45 5.12
N ALA A 142 -5.46 -14.95 5.97
CA ALA A 142 -5.43 -13.58 6.47
C ALA A 142 -4.30 -13.41 7.49
N VAL A 143 -3.47 -12.40 7.29
CA VAL A 143 -2.41 -11.97 8.21
C VAL A 143 -2.74 -10.57 8.69
N TYR A 144 -2.89 -10.40 9.99
CA TYR A 144 -3.24 -9.16 10.65
C TYR A 144 -1.96 -8.44 11.05
N LYS A 145 -1.77 -7.21 10.59
CA LYS A 145 -0.59 -6.39 10.91
C LYS A 145 -1.00 -5.14 11.68
N THR A 146 -0.35 -4.90 12.81
CA THR A 146 -0.49 -3.67 13.57
C THR A 146 0.46 -2.59 13.04
N PHE A 147 0.17 -1.31 13.33
CA PHE A 147 1.08 -0.20 13.01
C PHE A 147 2.45 -0.40 13.67
N LYS A 148 2.49 -0.89 14.90
CA LYS A 148 3.75 -1.19 15.59
C LYS A 148 4.60 -2.23 14.85
N GLN A 149 3.98 -3.30 14.34
CA GLN A 149 4.70 -4.32 13.57
C GLN A 149 5.26 -3.75 12.27
N LEU A 150 4.44 -3.02 11.48
CA LEU A 150 4.88 -2.41 10.22
C LEU A 150 6.02 -1.41 10.46
N ASN A 151 5.90 -0.56 11.48
CA ASN A 151 6.96 0.39 11.84
C ASN A 151 8.26 -0.31 12.27
N SER A 152 8.15 -1.39 13.06
CA SER A 152 9.33 -2.16 13.48
C SER A 152 10.04 -2.82 12.30
N GLU A 153 9.27 -3.38 11.37
CA GLU A 153 9.81 -3.98 10.14
C GLU A 153 10.54 -2.94 9.29
N LEU A 154 9.95 -1.75 9.08
CA LEU A 154 10.58 -0.65 8.33
C LEU A 154 11.86 -0.14 9.01
N LYS A 155 11.87 -0.01 10.35
CA LYS A 155 13.09 0.34 11.09
C LYS A 155 14.19 -0.70 10.94
N ILE A 156 13.84 -1.99 10.92
CA ILE A 156 14.82 -3.07 10.67
C ILE A 156 15.41 -2.94 9.27
N LEU A 157 14.58 -2.64 8.24
CA LEU A 157 15.05 -2.42 6.88
C LEU A 157 16.04 -1.24 6.82
N GLU A 158 15.67 -0.09 7.41
CA GLU A 158 16.53 1.10 7.44
C GLU A 158 17.84 0.86 8.22
N ASN A 159 17.79 0.12 9.33
CA ASN A 159 18.98 -0.19 10.13
C ASN A 159 19.92 -1.16 9.39
N HIS A 160 19.40 -2.07 8.58
CA HIS A 160 20.20 -3.09 7.90
C HIS A 160 20.76 -2.61 6.57
N TRP A 161 19.97 -1.89 5.77
CA TRP A 161 20.36 -1.42 4.42
C TRP A 161 20.50 0.09 4.29
N GLY A 162 20.21 0.85 5.35
CA GLY A 162 20.18 2.31 5.32
C GLY A 162 18.90 2.87 4.73
N LYS A 163 18.75 4.20 4.81
CA LYS A 163 17.67 4.92 4.11
C LYS A 163 17.96 4.96 2.62
N LEU A 164 16.94 4.73 1.82
CA LEU A 164 17.02 4.99 0.39
C LEU A 164 17.12 6.50 0.13
N THR A 165 17.79 6.89 -0.93
CA THR A 165 17.98 8.29 -1.29
C THR A 165 17.11 8.68 -2.48
N LYS A 166 16.88 9.97 -2.67
CA LYS A 166 16.15 10.51 -3.84
C LYS A 166 16.76 10.13 -5.19
N ASP A 167 18.03 9.73 -5.21
CA ASP A 167 18.74 9.33 -6.43
C ASP A 167 18.59 7.82 -6.72
N THR A 168 17.93 7.09 -5.82
CA THR A 168 17.70 5.65 -5.96
C THR A 168 16.24 5.40 -6.31
N LEU A 169 16.00 4.84 -7.50
CA LEU A 169 14.67 4.45 -7.95
C LEU A 169 14.38 2.99 -7.58
N THR A 170 13.37 2.77 -6.73
CA THR A 170 12.94 1.42 -6.36
C THR A 170 11.89 0.91 -7.33
N LEU A 171 12.11 -0.28 -7.87
CA LEU A 171 11.16 -0.99 -8.70
C LEU A 171 11.21 -2.50 -8.41
N GLY A 172 10.25 -3.26 -8.89
CA GLY A 172 10.27 -4.70 -8.65
C GLY A 172 9.30 -5.49 -9.50
N THR A 173 9.58 -6.79 -9.58
CA THR A 173 8.71 -7.79 -10.21
C THR A 173 7.63 -8.29 -9.24
N VAL A 174 7.82 -8.03 -7.94
CA VAL A 174 6.88 -8.44 -6.89
C VAL A 174 5.76 -7.41 -6.76
N SER A 175 4.52 -7.90 -6.70
CA SER A 175 3.36 -7.03 -6.46
C SER A 175 3.38 -6.46 -5.04
N HIS A 176 2.98 -5.19 -4.90
CA HIS A 176 2.75 -4.55 -3.60
C HIS A 176 1.50 -5.10 -2.85
N HIS A 177 0.73 -6.01 -3.46
CA HIS A 177 -0.33 -6.75 -2.79
C HIS A 177 0.22 -7.95 -1.97
N HIS A 178 1.50 -8.29 -2.11
CA HIS A 178 2.19 -9.26 -1.26
C HIS A 178 2.99 -8.57 -0.16
N MET A 179 3.10 -9.19 1.01
CA MET A 179 3.79 -8.61 2.16
C MET A 179 5.21 -8.14 1.82
N PHE A 180 5.97 -8.94 1.06
CA PHE A 180 7.32 -8.59 0.64
C PHE A 180 7.34 -7.35 -0.26
N GLY A 181 6.49 -7.32 -1.31
CA GLY A 181 6.39 -6.15 -2.19
C GLY A 181 5.85 -4.91 -1.49
N LEU A 182 4.89 -5.09 -0.55
CA LEU A 182 4.34 -3.99 0.23
C LEU A 182 5.43 -3.29 1.05
N GLN A 183 6.28 -4.06 1.73
CA GLN A 183 7.35 -3.51 2.57
C GLN A 183 8.51 -2.97 1.73
N PHE A 184 9.10 -3.80 0.86
CA PHE A 184 10.37 -3.48 0.20
C PHE A 184 10.22 -2.58 -1.01
N ARG A 185 9.15 -2.75 -1.79
CA ARG A 185 8.94 -1.99 -3.03
C ARG A 185 8.13 -0.72 -2.80
N LEU A 186 7.27 -0.67 -1.78
CA LEU A 186 6.33 0.43 -1.60
C LEU A 186 6.57 1.22 -0.31
N PHE A 187 6.45 0.62 0.86
CA PHE A 187 6.53 1.37 2.11
C PHE A 187 7.95 1.88 2.40
N TRP A 188 8.97 1.05 2.24
CA TRP A 188 10.35 1.46 2.54
C TRP A 188 10.84 2.62 1.67
N PRO A 189 10.73 2.63 0.32
CA PRO A 189 11.08 3.82 -0.45
C PRO A 189 10.24 5.04 -0.08
N PHE A 190 8.93 4.87 0.13
CA PHE A 190 8.06 5.99 0.49
C PHE A 190 8.45 6.63 1.83
N VAL A 191 8.68 5.85 2.89
CA VAL A 191 9.11 6.38 4.19
C VAL A 191 10.52 6.94 4.16
N SER A 192 11.39 6.47 3.27
CA SER A 192 12.72 7.03 3.00
C SER A 192 12.68 8.32 2.17
N LYS A 193 11.52 8.76 1.69
CA LYS A 193 11.34 9.88 0.75
C LYS A 193 12.10 9.65 -0.58
N ALA A 194 12.28 8.39 -0.96
CA ALA A 194 12.89 7.95 -2.20
C ALA A 194 11.82 7.56 -3.24
N PRO A 195 12.03 7.84 -4.52
CA PRO A 195 11.06 7.50 -5.55
C PRO A 195 10.98 5.99 -5.80
N PHE A 196 9.80 5.54 -6.21
CA PHE A 196 9.56 4.16 -6.66
C PHE A 196 8.83 4.17 -8.02
N VAL A 197 8.80 3.02 -8.70
CA VAL A 197 8.00 2.87 -9.92
C VAL A 197 6.57 2.47 -9.57
N ASN A 198 5.60 3.20 -10.12
CA ASN A 198 4.18 3.04 -9.78
C ASN A 198 3.57 1.70 -10.23
N GLN A 199 4.20 0.98 -11.16
CA GLN A 199 3.74 -0.30 -11.68
C GLN A 199 4.78 -1.41 -11.47
N ASN A 200 4.34 -2.66 -11.57
CA ASN A 200 5.25 -3.80 -11.54
C ASN A 200 6.07 -3.88 -12.83
N LEU A 201 7.34 -4.22 -12.67
CA LEU A 201 8.18 -4.62 -13.80
C LEU A 201 7.72 -6.00 -14.28
N VAL A 202 7.30 -6.10 -15.53
CA VAL A 202 6.85 -7.35 -16.15
C VAL A 202 7.89 -7.87 -17.14
N TYR A 203 8.51 -6.96 -17.90
CA TYR A 203 9.50 -7.26 -18.91
C TYR A 203 10.81 -6.54 -18.63
N LEU A 204 11.93 -7.22 -18.79
CA LEU A 204 13.27 -6.64 -18.52
C LEU A 204 13.59 -5.46 -19.45
N GLU A 205 13.02 -5.41 -20.65
CA GLU A 205 13.17 -4.32 -21.60
C GLU A 205 12.68 -2.98 -21.04
N GLN A 206 11.75 -3.01 -20.10
CA GLN A 206 11.26 -1.81 -19.42
C GLN A 206 12.36 -1.10 -18.60
N LEU A 207 13.40 -1.84 -18.17
CA LEU A 207 14.56 -1.26 -17.48
C LEU A 207 15.36 -0.31 -18.36
N GLN A 208 15.36 -0.49 -19.67
CA GLN A 208 16.09 0.37 -20.60
C GLN A 208 15.63 1.84 -20.50
N LYS A 209 14.32 2.05 -20.31
CA LYS A 209 13.73 3.39 -20.14
C LYS A 209 14.13 4.06 -18.81
N LEU A 210 14.56 3.26 -17.85
CA LEU A 210 14.93 3.67 -16.50
C LEU A 210 16.45 3.64 -16.26
N SER A 211 17.26 3.39 -17.30
CA SER A 211 18.71 3.21 -17.22
C SER A 211 19.48 4.42 -16.68
N LYS A 212 18.87 5.61 -16.69
CA LYS A 212 19.45 6.85 -16.14
C LYS A 212 19.44 6.90 -14.59
N PHE A 213 18.70 5.98 -13.94
CA PHE A 213 18.58 5.98 -12.49
C PHE A 213 19.50 4.92 -11.86
N LYS A 214 19.91 5.20 -10.61
CA LYS A 214 20.44 4.15 -9.74
C LYS A 214 19.27 3.26 -9.29
N ILE A 215 19.29 2.01 -9.68
CA ILE A 215 18.17 1.07 -9.49
C ILE A 215 18.33 0.28 -8.19
N ASN A 216 17.25 0.23 -7.40
CA ASN A 216 17.02 -0.74 -6.34
C ASN A 216 15.94 -1.72 -6.82
N LEU A 217 16.37 -2.92 -7.26
CA LEU A 217 15.47 -3.93 -7.83
C LEU A 217 15.00 -4.91 -6.76
N ILE A 218 13.70 -4.98 -6.56
CA ILE A 218 13.05 -5.91 -5.64
C ILE A 218 12.44 -7.05 -6.45
N SER A 219 12.97 -8.24 -6.29
CA SER A 219 12.44 -9.45 -6.91
C SER A 219 12.30 -10.57 -5.89
N SER A 220 11.29 -11.42 -6.06
CA SER A 220 11.18 -12.71 -5.37
C SER A 220 11.90 -13.77 -6.16
N PRO A 221 12.54 -14.73 -5.50
CA PRO A 221 13.06 -15.92 -6.17
C PRO A 221 11.95 -16.73 -6.84
#